data_d58ff1eb4513769d3182872163ff7248
#
_entry.id   d58ff1eb4513769d3182872163ff7248
#
_cell.length_a   1.000
_cell.length_b   1.000
_cell.length_c   1.000
_cell.angle_alpha   90.00
_cell.angle_beta   90.00
_cell.angle_gamma   90.00
#
_symmetry.space_group_name_H-M   'P 1'
#
loop_
_entity.id
_entity.type
_entity.pdbx_description
1 polymer ?
#
loop_
_entity_poly.entity_id
_entity_poly.type
_entity_poly.pdbx_seq_one_letter_code
_entity_poly.pdbx_strand_id
1 'polypeptide(L)'
;MELPRFATFLKDVIKEAGQVSLHLFKIMIPILIGVKILQQAGLIAYLAMPLDPVMRIMGLPGETGLVWATAMVNNLYSAIIVFLSLSESMQLSVAQVTVLSTVMLVAHGLPIEVKIAQSAGTRFLFQALTRIGGGFVLGWILHLTYSLTGTLQQANTIFWQGDVPAQPPPLPMWAAEQIKNLALIFCIILVLVVLMRIMHKLRIVDGLTWLLRPVLRFLGIGREAATLTIIGMVMGLTYGGGLIIQESRSGTVEARDVFASLTLMGLTHSLIEDTLLLTMIGAHLSGILWARLLFSLLVVAGLVRLLPLLPGGFVHHTLFAKEGEPSADRGA
;
A
#
# COMPACT_ATOMS: atom_id res chain seq x y z
N MET A 1 11.73 11.61 32.30
CA MET A 1 12.42 10.65 31.39
C MET A 1 13.90 10.93 31.54
N GLU A 2 14.68 10.01 32.12
CA GLU A 2 16.09 10.24 32.44
C GLU A 2 16.91 10.41 31.16
N LEU A 3 17.79 11.43 31.11
CA LEU A 3 18.64 11.79 29.96
C LEU A 3 19.30 10.59 29.24
N PRO A 4 19.85 9.56 29.93
CA PRO A 4 20.46 8.41 29.25
C PRO A 4 19.44 7.55 28.49
N ARG A 5 18.20 7.41 28.96
CA ARG A 5 17.14 6.67 28.27
C ARG A 5 16.63 7.41 27.02
N PHE A 6 16.62 8.74 27.05
CA PHE A 6 16.23 9.54 25.88
C PHE A 6 17.28 9.47 24.76
N ALA A 7 18.57 9.57 25.12
CA ALA A 7 19.68 9.47 24.17
C ALA A 7 19.72 8.08 23.48
N THR A 8 19.50 7.01 24.25
CA THR A 8 19.40 5.64 23.69
C THR A 8 18.20 5.51 22.74
N PHE A 9 17.03 6.01 23.15
CA PHE A 9 15.84 6.02 22.30
C PHE A 9 16.08 6.74 20.98
N LEU A 10 16.66 7.96 21.01
CA LEU A 10 16.96 8.74 19.80
C LEU A 10 17.96 8.02 18.88
N LYS A 11 19.02 7.43 19.46
CA LYS A 11 20.01 6.64 18.72
C LYS A 11 19.35 5.45 18.00
N ASP A 12 18.47 4.72 18.68
CA ASP A 12 17.78 3.57 18.12
C ASP A 12 16.81 3.96 17.00
N VAL A 13 16.09 5.07 17.17
CA VAL A 13 15.20 5.62 16.13
C VAL A 13 15.99 6.03 14.89
N ILE A 14 17.08 6.78 15.06
CA ILE A 14 17.90 7.23 13.92
C ILE A 14 18.53 6.04 13.22
N LYS A 15 19.01 5.04 13.96
CA LYS A 15 19.58 3.82 13.39
C LYS A 15 18.55 3.04 12.57
N GLU A 16 17.33 2.86 13.10
CA GLU A 16 16.24 2.16 12.43
C GLU A 16 15.81 2.91 11.16
N ALA A 17 15.53 4.21 11.28
CA ALA A 17 15.16 5.05 10.13
C ALA A 17 16.28 5.07 9.07
N GLY A 18 17.55 5.13 9.48
CA GLY A 18 18.70 5.06 8.57
C GLY A 18 18.78 3.73 7.82
N GLN A 19 18.57 2.61 8.50
CA GLN A 19 18.57 1.28 7.87
C GLN A 19 17.43 1.13 6.86
N VAL A 20 16.22 1.52 7.23
CA VAL A 20 15.04 1.50 6.35
C VAL A 20 15.28 2.40 5.14
N SER A 21 15.70 3.65 5.35
CA SER A 21 15.95 4.61 4.28
C SER A 21 17.06 4.13 3.32
N LEU A 22 18.15 3.59 3.85
CA LEU A 22 19.24 3.08 3.01
C LEU A 22 18.79 1.93 2.11
N HIS A 23 17.97 1.02 2.65
CA HIS A 23 17.39 -0.07 1.87
C HIS A 23 16.47 0.47 0.76
N LEU A 24 15.58 1.40 1.09
CA LEU A 24 14.67 2.03 0.13
C LEU A 24 15.43 2.83 -0.94
N PHE A 25 16.42 3.63 -0.57
CA PHE A 25 17.19 4.46 -1.50
C PHE A 25 17.98 3.66 -2.53
N LYS A 26 18.48 2.47 -2.16
CA LYS A 26 19.12 1.56 -3.11
C LYS A 26 18.21 1.17 -4.28
N ILE A 27 16.90 1.13 -4.04
CA ILE A 27 15.89 0.79 -5.04
C ILE A 27 15.37 2.07 -5.72
N MET A 28 15.10 3.11 -4.95
CA MET A 28 14.51 4.35 -5.44
C MET A 28 15.43 5.12 -6.38
N ILE A 29 16.73 5.21 -6.08
CA ILE A 29 17.70 5.99 -6.90
C ILE A 29 17.80 5.46 -8.34
N PRO A 30 17.97 4.13 -8.59
CA PRO A 30 17.92 3.60 -9.95
C PRO A 30 16.61 3.88 -10.69
N ILE A 31 15.46 3.75 -9.99
CA ILE A 31 14.15 4.06 -10.56
C ILE A 31 14.06 5.54 -10.96
N LEU A 32 14.50 6.45 -10.09
CA LEU A 32 14.53 7.89 -10.33
C LEU A 32 15.34 8.24 -11.59
N ILE A 33 16.54 7.67 -11.71
CA ILE A 33 17.41 7.85 -12.88
C ILE A 33 16.74 7.28 -14.13
N GLY A 34 16.16 6.08 -14.03
CA GLY A 34 15.44 5.43 -15.14
C GLY A 34 14.25 6.26 -15.62
N VAL A 35 13.41 6.78 -14.71
CA VAL A 35 12.28 7.66 -15.05
C VAL A 35 12.80 8.94 -15.74
N LYS A 36 13.88 9.54 -15.25
CA LYS A 36 14.47 10.75 -15.89
C LYS A 36 14.95 10.47 -17.30
N ILE A 37 15.62 9.35 -17.54
CA ILE A 37 16.07 8.94 -18.88
C ILE A 37 14.85 8.75 -19.80
N LEU A 38 13.82 8.03 -19.34
CA LEU A 38 12.59 7.81 -20.10
C LEU A 38 11.87 9.12 -20.43
N GLN A 39 11.84 10.05 -19.47
CA GLN A 39 11.25 11.39 -19.66
C GLN A 39 12.01 12.19 -20.72
N GLN A 40 13.34 12.22 -20.64
CA GLN A 40 14.17 12.92 -21.63
C GLN A 40 14.09 12.29 -23.02
N ALA A 41 13.93 10.98 -23.11
CA ALA A 41 13.74 10.25 -24.36
C ALA A 41 12.30 10.36 -24.92
N GLY A 42 11.36 11.01 -24.21
CA GLY A 42 9.95 11.08 -24.61
C GLY A 42 9.21 9.75 -24.57
N LEU A 43 9.76 8.74 -23.87
CA LEU A 43 9.22 7.39 -23.85
C LEU A 43 8.12 7.17 -22.80
N ILE A 44 7.93 8.13 -21.88
CA ILE A 44 6.91 8.03 -20.81
C ILE A 44 5.52 7.81 -21.41
N ALA A 45 5.13 8.56 -22.42
CA ALA A 45 3.81 8.45 -23.07
C ALA A 45 3.61 7.05 -23.70
N TYR A 46 4.65 6.49 -24.32
CA TYR A 46 4.58 5.14 -24.91
C TYR A 46 4.43 4.05 -23.85
N LEU A 47 5.11 4.17 -22.71
CA LEU A 47 5.00 3.23 -21.60
C LEU A 47 3.66 3.38 -20.85
N ALA A 48 3.09 4.58 -20.83
CA ALA A 48 1.78 4.84 -20.25
C ALA A 48 0.63 4.34 -21.13
N MET A 49 0.83 4.26 -22.46
CA MET A 49 -0.20 3.92 -23.44
C MET A 49 -1.00 2.64 -23.11
N PRO A 50 -0.40 1.50 -22.70
CA PRO A 50 -1.15 0.29 -22.35
C PRO A 50 -2.04 0.46 -21.11
N LEU A 51 -1.67 1.36 -20.19
CA LEU A 51 -2.38 1.61 -18.94
C LEU A 51 -3.40 2.75 -19.07
N ASP A 52 -3.27 3.59 -20.10
CA ASP A 52 -4.13 4.76 -20.33
C ASP A 52 -5.64 4.44 -20.33
N PRO A 53 -6.14 3.37 -20.99
CA PRO A 53 -7.57 3.04 -20.92
C PRO A 53 -8.04 2.74 -19.50
N VAL A 54 -7.21 2.05 -18.71
CA VAL A 54 -7.51 1.68 -17.32
C VAL A 54 -7.53 2.93 -16.45
N MET A 55 -6.54 3.82 -16.62
CA MET A 55 -6.45 5.07 -15.86
C MET A 55 -7.60 6.00 -16.16
N ARG A 56 -7.98 6.17 -17.44
CA ARG A 56 -9.11 7.03 -17.88
C ARG A 56 -10.45 6.61 -17.27
N ILE A 57 -10.71 5.31 -17.13
CA ILE A 57 -11.93 4.81 -16.47
C ILE A 57 -11.99 5.29 -15.00
N MET A 58 -10.85 5.45 -14.37
CA MET A 58 -10.72 5.98 -13.01
C MET A 58 -10.55 7.51 -12.99
N GLY A 59 -10.73 8.21 -14.12
CA GLY A 59 -10.59 9.67 -14.25
C GLY A 59 -9.16 10.19 -14.10
N LEU A 60 -8.17 9.34 -14.34
CA LEU A 60 -6.76 9.63 -14.18
C LEU A 60 -6.04 9.77 -15.53
N PRO A 61 -5.03 10.66 -15.66
CA PRO A 61 -4.14 10.68 -16.82
C PRO A 61 -3.38 9.36 -16.98
N GLY A 62 -3.07 8.97 -18.23
CA GLY A 62 -2.38 7.71 -18.55
C GLY A 62 -1.02 7.57 -17.85
N GLU A 63 -0.29 8.66 -17.69
CA GLU A 63 1.03 8.71 -17.04
C GLU A 63 0.99 8.21 -15.58
N THR A 64 -0.13 8.40 -14.90
CA THR A 64 -0.34 7.89 -13.53
C THR A 64 -0.33 6.36 -13.46
N GLY A 65 -0.52 5.69 -14.60
CA GLY A 65 -0.36 4.25 -14.73
C GLY A 65 1.06 3.78 -14.39
N LEU A 66 2.09 4.57 -14.72
CA LEU A 66 3.47 4.25 -14.34
C LEU A 66 3.68 4.35 -12.83
N VAL A 67 3.02 5.30 -12.18
CA VAL A 67 3.04 5.43 -10.71
C VAL A 67 2.45 4.18 -10.07
N TRP A 68 1.25 3.77 -10.54
CA TRP A 68 0.60 2.56 -10.03
C TRP A 68 1.37 1.29 -10.35
N ALA A 69 1.89 1.13 -11.56
CA ALA A 69 2.74 0.00 -11.92
C ALA A 69 3.98 -0.10 -11.02
N THR A 70 4.62 1.03 -10.71
CA THR A 70 5.76 1.08 -9.78
C THR A 70 5.34 0.66 -8.37
N ALA A 71 4.18 1.12 -7.88
CA ALA A 71 3.63 0.68 -6.60
C ALA A 71 3.42 -0.84 -6.59
N MET A 72 2.75 -1.38 -7.61
CA MET A 72 2.43 -2.82 -7.73
C MET A 72 3.68 -3.70 -7.71
N VAL A 73 4.70 -3.32 -8.46
CA VAL A 73 5.92 -4.14 -8.62
C VAL A 73 6.87 -3.99 -7.44
N ASN A 74 6.92 -2.80 -6.84
CA ASN A 74 7.88 -2.48 -5.78
C ASN A 74 7.19 -2.10 -4.46
N ASN A 75 7.02 -0.80 -4.19
CA ASN A 75 6.44 -0.29 -2.94
C ASN A 75 5.91 1.15 -3.13
N LEU A 76 5.21 1.67 -2.12
CA LEU A 76 4.63 3.02 -2.13
C LEU A 76 5.68 4.13 -2.21
N TYR A 77 6.83 3.99 -1.53
CA TYR A 77 7.87 5.02 -1.54
C TYR A 77 8.45 5.24 -2.94
N SER A 78 8.70 4.14 -3.68
CA SER A 78 9.16 4.22 -5.07
C SER A 78 8.11 4.83 -6.00
N ALA A 79 6.84 4.51 -5.77
CA ALA A 79 5.73 5.08 -6.53
C ALA A 79 5.57 6.59 -6.27
N ILE A 80 5.74 7.03 -5.03
CA ILE A 80 5.73 8.46 -4.67
C ILE A 80 6.85 9.22 -5.40
N ILE A 81 8.04 8.65 -5.50
CA ILE A 81 9.14 9.26 -6.27
C ILE A 81 8.77 9.41 -7.74
N VAL A 82 8.19 8.38 -8.36
CA VAL A 82 7.70 8.46 -9.74
C VAL A 82 6.60 9.52 -9.85
N PHE A 83 5.65 9.54 -8.90
CA PHE A 83 4.61 10.55 -8.84
C PHE A 83 5.19 11.96 -8.77
N LEU A 84 6.12 12.23 -7.87
CA LEU A 84 6.77 13.54 -7.73
C LEU A 84 7.52 13.95 -9.00
N SER A 85 8.17 12.99 -9.67
CA SER A 85 8.89 13.24 -10.93
C SER A 85 7.98 13.59 -12.11
N LEU A 86 6.72 13.09 -12.10
CA LEU A 86 5.74 13.33 -13.14
C LEU A 86 4.75 14.46 -12.79
N SER A 87 4.60 14.78 -11.49
CA SER A 87 3.59 15.75 -11.00
C SER A 87 3.78 17.16 -11.55
N GLU A 88 5.00 17.53 -11.90
CA GLU A 88 5.30 18.83 -12.55
C GLU A 88 4.60 18.98 -13.91
N SER A 89 4.39 17.88 -14.64
CA SER A 89 3.70 17.88 -15.94
C SER A 89 2.20 17.62 -15.83
N MET A 90 1.71 17.16 -14.68
CA MET A 90 0.33 16.78 -14.43
C MET A 90 -0.32 17.71 -13.42
N GLN A 91 -1.28 18.51 -13.84
CA GLN A 91 -2.11 19.32 -12.93
C GLN A 91 -3.26 18.44 -12.40
N LEU A 92 -3.00 17.65 -11.35
CA LEU A 92 -4.00 16.78 -10.77
C LEU A 92 -4.85 17.52 -9.72
N SER A 93 -6.13 17.18 -9.65
CA SER A 93 -6.98 17.57 -8.54
C SER A 93 -6.75 16.72 -7.30
N VAL A 94 -7.19 17.18 -6.14
CA VAL A 94 -7.16 16.39 -4.88
C VAL A 94 -7.96 15.10 -5.06
N ALA A 95 -9.07 15.11 -5.81
CA ALA A 95 -9.85 13.92 -6.15
C ALA A 95 -9.00 12.89 -6.90
N GLN A 96 -8.29 13.32 -7.94
CA GLN A 96 -7.43 12.45 -8.74
C GLN A 96 -6.26 11.87 -7.92
N VAL A 97 -5.59 12.69 -7.12
CA VAL A 97 -4.53 12.21 -6.23
C VAL A 97 -5.09 11.22 -5.19
N THR A 98 -6.29 11.46 -4.69
CA THR A 98 -6.96 10.53 -3.76
C THR A 98 -7.30 9.20 -4.42
N VAL A 99 -7.83 9.22 -5.64
CA VAL A 99 -8.11 8.00 -6.43
C VAL A 99 -6.82 7.23 -6.66
N LEU A 100 -5.78 7.86 -7.20
CA LEU A 100 -4.48 7.24 -7.46
C LEU A 100 -3.88 6.63 -6.18
N SER A 101 -3.85 7.40 -5.10
CA SER A 101 -3.32 6.96 -3.81
C SER A 101 -4.09 5.77 -3.25
N THR A 102 -5.43 5.76 -3.39
CA THR A 102 -6.26 4.63 -2.94
C THR A 102 -5.97 3.37 -3.73
N VAL A 103 -5.83 3.48 -5.05
CA VAL A 103 -5.49 2.36 -5.95
C VAL A 103 -4.11 1.80 -5.62
N MET A 104 -3.12 2.68 -5.37
CA MET A 104 -1.79 2.28 -4.89
C MET A 104 -1.85 1.54 -3.56
N LEU A 105 -2.62 2.05 -2.59
CA LEU A 105 -2.79 1.42 -1.27
C LEU A 105 -3.38 0.02 -1.33
N VAL A 106 -4.32 -0.22 -2.24
CA VAL A 106 -4.95 -1.54 -2.40
C VAL A 106 -4.03 -2.51 -3.14
N ALA A 107 -3.25 -2.02 -4.11
CA ALA A 107 -2.42 -2.86 -4.95
C ALA A 107 -0.99 -2.32 -5.06
N HIS A 108 -0.18 -2.52 -4.02
CA HIS A 108 1.28 -2.29 -4.03
C HIS A 108 2.02 -3.54 -3.54
N GLY A 109 3.33 -3.61 -3.76
CA GLY A 109 4.19 -4.65 -3.23
C GLY A 109 3.79 -6.08 -3.61
N LEU A 110 3.06 -6.26 -4.73
CA LEU A 110 2.41 -7.53 -5.08
C LEU A 110 3.35 -8.75 -5.08
N PRO A 111 4.59 -8.68 -5.63
CA PRO A 111 5.45 -9.86 -5.68
C PRO A 111 5.78 -10.43 -4.29
N ILE A 112 6.01 -9.56 -3.32
CA ILE A 112 6.37 -9.95 -1.96
C ILE A 112 5.12 -10.30 -1.14
N GLU A 113 4.14 -9.41 -1.14
CA GLU A 113 2.97 -9.54 -0.27
C GLU A 113 2.04 -10.67 -0.68
N VAL A 114 1.85 -10.87 -1.99
CA VAL A 114 1.06 -12.01 -2.48
C VAL A 114 1.81 -13.34 -2.24
N LYS A 115 3.16 -13.31 -2.27
CA LYS A 115 3.96 -14.49 -1.91
C LYS A 115 3.82 -14.85 -0.43
N ILE A 116 3.77 -13.85 0.46
CA ILE A 116 3.47 -14.05 1.88
C ILE A 116 2.10 -14.72 2.03
N ALA A 117 1.06 -14.19 1.37
CA ALA A 117 -0.27 -14.76 1.40
C ALA A 117 -0.31 -16.21 0.85
N GLN A 118 0.43 -16.49 -0.22
CA GLN A 118 0.59 -17.85 -0.76
C GLN A 118 1.25 -18.79 0.26
N SER A 119 2.27 -18.31 0.97
CA SER A 119 3.00 -19.12 1.97
C SER A 119 2.13 -19.50 3.18
N ALA A 120 1.03 -18.79 3.41
CA ALA A 120 0.03 -19.10 4.42
C ALA A 120 -1.16 -19.94 3.91
N GLY A 121 -1.13 -20.39 2.64
CA GLY A 121 -2.10 -21.31 2.09
C GLY A 121 -3.17 -20.71 1.16
N THR A 122 -3.04 -19.43 0.75
CA THR A 122 -3.92 -18.84 -0.27
C THR A 122 -3.31 -18.90 -1.67
N ARG A 123 -4.12 -18.84 -2.73
CA ARG A 123 -3.60 -18.82 -4.10
C ARG A 123 -3.04 -17.46 -4.47
N PHE A 124 -1.82 -17.48 -5.05
CA PHE A 124 -1.14 -16.28 -5.54
C PHE A 124 -2.01 -15.49 -6.52
N LEU A 125 -2.51 -16.16 -7.57
CA LEU A 125 -3.29 -15.50 -8.62
C LEU A 125 -4.57 -14.87 -8.08
N PHE A 126 -5.27 -15.55 -7.16
CA PHE A 126 -6.48 -15.01 -6.53
C PHE A 126 -6.18 -13.74 -5.74
N GLN A 127 -5.14 -13.75 -4.90
CA GLN A 127 -4.76 -12.59 -4.10
C GLN A 127 -4.32 -11.41 -4.99
N ALA A 128 -3.52 -11.68 -6.03
CA ALA A 128 -3.09 -10.65 -6.97
C ALA A 128 -4.29 -10.03 -7.71
N LEU A 129 -5.17 -10.86 -8.27
CA LEU A 129 -6.36 -10.38 -9.00
C LEU A 129 -7.34 -9.64 -8.08
N THR A 130 -7.52 -10.09 -6.84
CA THR A 130 -8.38 -9.42 -5.86
C THR A 130 -7.85 -8.03 -5.52
N ARG A 131 -6.54 -7.85 -5.39
CA ARG A 131 -5.94 -6.56 -5.11
C ARG A 131 -5.95 -5.64 -6.33
N ILE A 132 -5.53 -6.12 -7.49
CA ILE A 132 -5.54 -5.31 -8.73
C ILE A 132 -6.98 -4.93 -9.10
N GLY A 133 -7.88 -5.91 -9.17
CA GLY A 133 -9.29 -5.69 -9.49
C GLY A 133 -10.01 -4.85 -8.42
N GLY A 134 -9.72 -5.12 -7.14
CA GLY A 134 -10.26 -4.33 -6.03
C GLY A 134 -9.80 -2.88 -6.08
N GLY A 135 -8.52 -2.63 -6.37
CA GLY A 135 -7.97 -1.29 -6.56
C GLY A 135 -8.66 -0.57 -7.72
N PHE A 136 -8.79 -1.24 -8.87
CA PHE A 136 -9.49 -0.71 -10.03
C PHE A 136 -10.95 -0.35 -9.72
N VAL A 137 -11.72 -1.28 -9.15
CA VAL A 137 -13.14 -1.08 -8.82
C VAL A 137 -13.32 0.05 -7.81
N LEU A 138 -12.52 0.09 -6.76
CA LEU A 138 -12.58 1.15 -5.76
C LEU A 138 -12.17 2.50 -6.35
N GLY A 139 -11.12 2.54 -7.18
CA GLY A 139 -10.69 3.76 -7.89
C GLY A 139 -11.80 4.31 -8.80
N TRP A 140 -12.46 3.43 -9.55
CA TRP A 140 -13.61 3.80 -10.39
C TRP A 140 -14.80 4.34 -9.56
N ILE A 141 -15.17 3.67 -8.46
CA ILE A 141 -16.24 4.12 -7.55
C ILE A 141 -15.91 5.50 -6.99
N LEU A 142 -14.68 5.73 -6.55
CA LEU A 142 -14.24 7.02 -6.02
C LEU A 142 -14.26 8.11 -7.09
N HIS A 143 -13.78 7.81 -8.29
CA HIS A 143 -13.85 8.74 -9.41
C HIS A 143 -15.29 9.17 -9.68
N LEU A 144 -16.22 8.21 -9.80
CA LEU A 144 -17.64 8.52 -10.01
C LEU A 144 -18.20 9.35 -8.85
N THR A 145 -17.90 8.97 -7.61
CA THR A 145 -18.38 9.67 -6.42
C THR A 145 -17.92 11.13 -6.43
N TYR A 146 -16.62 11.39 -6.62
CA TYR A 146 -16.08 12.74 -6.60
C TYR A 146 -16.51 13.58 -7.81
N SER A 147 -16.68 12.94 -8.98
CA SER A 147 -17.17 13.64 -10.18
C SER A 147 -18.63 14.01 -10.06
N LEU A 148 -19.50 13.10 -9.57
CA LEU A 148 -20.93 13.35 -9.42
C LEU A 148 -21.25 14.35 -8.30
N THR A 149 -20.46 14.32 -7.21
CA THR A 149 -20.66 15.24 -6.07
C THR A 149 -19.94 16.56 -6.23
N GLY A 150 -19.03 16.70 -7.22
CA GLY A 150 -18.18 17.87 -7.39
C GLY A 150 -17.19 18.11 -6.25
N THR A 151 -16.95 17.12 -5.39
CA THR A 151 -16.05 17.26 -4.24
C THR A 151 -14.59 17.03 -4.62
N LEU A 152 -13.65 17.68 -3.89
CA LEU A 152 -12.20 17.53 -4.03
C LEU A 152 -11.67 17.92 -5.44
N GLN A 153 -12.37 18.77 -6.18
CA GLN A 153 -11.99 19.17 -7.54
C GLN A 153 -10.93 20.29 -7.59
N GLN A 154 -10.55 20.86 -6.44
CA GLN A 154 -9.48 21.85 -6.35
C GLN A 154 -8.13 21.24 -6.77
N ALA A 155 -7.23 22.08 -7.32
CA ALA A 155 -5.88 21.67 -7.65
C ALA A 155 -5.15 21.10 -6.43
N ASN A 156 -4.44 20.01 -6.64
CA ASN A 156 -3.63 19.40 -5.57
C ASN A 156 -2.38 20.24 -5.33
N THR A 157 -2.04 20.41 -4.06
CA THR A 157 -0.80 21.06 -3.63
C THR A 157 0.01 20.08 -2.79
N ILE A 158 1.25 19.85 -3.19
CA ILE A 158 2.18 19.02 -2.41
C ILE A 158 2.90 19.94 -1.44
N PHE A 159 2.76 19.70 -0.15
CA PHE A 159 3.17 20.59 0.94
C PHE A 159 4.62 21.09 0.88
N TRP A 160 5.52 20.33 0.26
CA TRP A 160 6.95 20.70 0.18
C TRP A 160 7.45 20.98 -1.25
N GLN A 161 6.59 20.87 -2.24
CA GLN A 161 6.93 21.19 -3.63
C GLN A 161 6.71 22.69 -3.82
N GLY A 162 7.77 23.39 -4.24
CA GLY A 162 7.66 24.80 -4.61
C GLY A 162 6.90 24.98 -5.93
N ASP A 163 6.79 26.23 -6.40
CA ASP A 163 6.17 26.54 -7.68
C ASP A 163 6.81 25.72 -8.81
N VAL A 164 5.96 25.12 -9.65
CA VAL A 164 6.41 24.31 -10.79
C VAL A 164 7.14 25.22 -11.79
N PRO A 165 8.42 24.96 -12.11
CA PRO A 165 9.15 25.74 -13.10
C PRO A 165 8.47 25.64 -14.46
N ALA A 166 8.38 26.77 -15.18
CA ALA A 166 7.79 26.82 -16.52
C ALA A 166 8.58 25.99 -17.57
N GLN A 167 9.81 25.58 -17.26
CA GLN A 167 10.66 24.72 -18.09
C GLN A 167 11.33 23.66 -17.26
N PRO A 168 11.60 22.45 -17.82
CA PRO A 168 12.31 21.39 -17.11
C PRO A 168 13.67 21.89 -16.61
N PRO A 169 13.99 21.71 -15.33
CA PRO A 169 15.26 22.19 -14.79
C PRO A 169 16.45 21.48 -15.44
N PRO A 170 17.60 22.17 -15.60
CA PRO A 170 18.84 21.56 -16.07
C PRO A 170 19.27 20.43 -15.13
N LEU A 171 20.00 19.45 -15.66
CA LEU A 171 20.35 18.21 -14.94
C LEU A 171 20.95 18.43 -13.53
N PRO A 172 21.86 19.41 -13.29
CA PRO A 172 22.36 19.65 -11.94
C PRO A 172 21.28 20.13 -10.96
N MET A 173 20.37 20.97 -11.43
CA MET A 173 19.26 21.48 -10.61
C MET A 173 18.25 20.36 -10.29
N TRP A 174 17.91 19.54 -11.30
CA TRP A 174 17.11 18.36 -11.10
C TRP A 174 17.76 17.41 -10.07
N ALA A 175 19.06 17.14 -10.15
CA ALA A 175 19.75 16.29 -9.20
C ALA A 175 19.69 16.84 -7.76
N ALA A 176 19.86 18.15 -7.60
CA ALA A 176 19.74 18.82 -6.30
C ALA A 176 18.32 18.69 -5.72
N GLU A 177 17.28 18.82 -6.55
CA GLU A 177 15.88 18.60 -6.14
C GLU A 177 15.64 17.15 -5.71
N GLN A 178 16.22 16.17 -6.44
CA GLN A 178 16.06 14.77 -6.04
C GLN A 178 16.77 14.47 -4.70
N ILE A 179 17.93 15.05 -4.43
CA ILE A 179 18.60 14.94 -3.13
C ILE A 179 17.72 15.53 -2.03
N LYS A 180 17.10 16.69 -2.27
CA LYS A 180 16.16 17.32 -1.35
C LYS A 180 14.94 16.40 -1.10
N ASN A 181 14.37 15.81 -2.14
CA ASN A 181 13.24 14.88 -2.04
C ASN A 181 13.60 13.62 -1.23
N LEU A 182 14.78 13.04 -1.46
CA LEU A 182 15.28 11.89 -0.70
C LEU A 182 15.51 12.24 0.78
N ALA A 183 16.08 13.42 1.06
CA ALA A 183 16.27 13.90 2.43
C ALA A 183 14.92 14.10 3.14
N LEU A 184 13.92 14.61 2.44
CA LEU A 184 12.57 14.74 2.96
C LEU A 184 11.93 13.39 3.26
N ILE A 185 12.05 12.42 2.35
CA ILE A 185 11.57 11.05 2.56
C ILE A 185 12.24 10.42 3.77
N PHE A 186 13.55 10.66 3.97
CA PHE A 186 14.22 10.24 5.21
C PHE A 186 13.57 10.86 6.46
N CYS A 187 13.26 12.16 6.44
CA CYS A 187 12.59 12.83 7.55
C CYS A 187 11.19 12.25 7.79
N ILE A 188 10.44 11.95 6.72
CA ILE A 188 9.12 11.29 6.82
C ILE A 188 9.26 9.93 7.49
N ILE A 189 10.20 9.08 7.03
CA ILE A 189 10.46 7.77 7.62
C ILE A 189 10.83 7.91 9.09
N LEU A 190 11.68 8.87 9.44
CA LEU A 190 12.05 9.14 10.83
C LEU A 190 10.82 9.46 11.70
N VAL A 191 9.94 10.35 11.22
CA VAL A 191 8.68 10.71 11.91
C VAL A 191 7.77 9.49 12.05
N LEU A 192 7.63 8.69 11.01
CA LEU A 192 6.80 7.47 11.03
C LEU A 192 7.34 6.44 12.02
N VAL A 193 8.65 6.21 12.07
CA VAL A 193 9.29 5.31 13.07
C VAL A 193 9.02 5.80 14.49
N VAL A 194 9.17 7.10 14.75
CA VAL A 194 8.85 7.69 16.07
C VAL A 194 7.37 7.49 16.41
N LEU A 195 6.49 7.80 15.47
CA LEU A 195 5.04 7.67 15.64
C LEU A 195 4.64 6.22 15.97
N MET A 196 5.16 5.24 15.22
CA MET A 196 4.87 3.82 15.46
C MET A 196 5.34 3.38 16.85
N ARG A 197 6.53 3.80 17.29
CA ARG A 197 7.02 3.52 18.65
C ARG A 197 6.14 4.15 19.73
N ILE A 198 5.67 5.39 19.52
CA ILE A 198 4.74 6.07 20.43
C ILE A 198 3.41 5.31 20.51
N MET A 199 2.86 4.91 19.38
CA MET A 199 1.60 4.16 19.31
C MET A 199 1.68 2.82 20.04
N HIS A 200 2.79 2.10 19.90
CA HIS A 200 3.04 0.89 20.68
C HIS A 200 3.12 1.16 22.17
N LYS A 201 3.85 2.20 22.58
CA LYS A 201 4.01 2.57 23.98
C LYS A 201 2.69 3.01 24.61
N LEU A 202 1.84 3.70 23.87
CA LEU A 202 0.51 4.17 24.32
C LEU A 202 -0.58 3.10 24.18
N ARG A 203 -0.24 1.89 23.73
CA ARG A 203 -1.19 0.79 23.51
C ARG A 203 -2.36 1.15 22.58
N ILE A 204 -2.14 2.06 21.63
CA ILE A 204 -3.16 2.46 20.65
C ILE A 204 -3.57 1.25 19.79
N VAL A 205 -2.63 0.36 19.49
CA VAL A 205 -2.90 -0.90 18.78
C VAL A 205 -3.91 -1.78 19.55
N ASP A 206 -3.81 -1.81 20.90
CA ASP A 206 -4.76 -2.55 21.75
C ASP A 206 -6.17 -1.96 21.66
N GLY A 207 -6.27 -0.62 21.64
CA GLY A 207 -7.53 0.10 21.45
C GLY A 207 -8.17 -0.15 20.08
N LEU A 208 -7.37 -0.12 19.01
CA LEU A 208 -7.81 -0.47 17.65
C LEU A 208 -8.26 -1.93 17.57
N THR A 209 -7.53 -2.83 18.25
CA THR A 209 -7.91 -4.25 18.35
C THR A 209 -9.27 -4.41 19.02
N TRP A 210 -9.51 -3.71 20.11
CA TRP A 210 -10.80 -3.73 20.79
C TRP A 210 -11.93 -3.21 19.86
N LEU A 211 -11.71 -2.12 19.14
CA LEU A 211 -12.68 -1.50 18.23
C LEU A 211 -12.98 -2.37 17.00
N LEU A 212 -11.96 -2.96 16.37
CA LEU A 212 -12.13 -3.73 15.14
C LEU A 212 -12.56 -5.18 15.38
N ARG A 213 -12.31 -5.75 16.55
CA ARG A 213 -12.63 -7.14 16.88
C ARG A 213 -14.12 -7.50 16.63
N PRO A 214 -15.14 -6.70 17.03
CA PRO A 214 -16.53 -7.02 16.74
C PRO A 214 -16.83 -7.03 15.23
N VAL A 215 -16.21 -6.13 14.47
CA VAL A 215 -16.35 -6.06 13.01
C VAL A 215 -15.81 -7.34 12.35
N LEU A 216 -14.61 -7.78 12.74
CA LEU A 216 -14.00 -8.99 12.20
C LEU A 216 -14.79 -10.26 12.57
N ARG A 217 -15.37 -10.31 13.77
CA ARG A 217 -16.28 -11.40 14.14
C ARG A 217 -17.54 -11.42 13.29
N PHE A 218 -18.11 -10.26 12.98
CA PHE A 218 -19.26 -10.15 12.08
C PHE A 218 -18.92 -10.63 10.65
N LEU A 219 -17.68 -10.49 10.23
CA LEU A 219 -17.14 -11.07 8.98
C LEU A 219 -16.95 -12.59 9.06
N GLY A 220 -17.14 -13.21 10.23
CA GLY A 220 -16.93 -14.63 10.45
C GLY A 220 -15.46 -15.02 10.66
N ILE A 221 -14.59 -14.06 10.99
CA ILE A 221 -13.19 -14.33 11.33
C ILE A 221 -13.09 -14.72 12.80
N GLY A 222 -12.56 -15.89 13.09
CA GLY A 222 -12.39 -16.43 14.43
C GLY A 222 -11.54 -15.54 15.34
N ARG A 223 -11.65 -15.75 16.65
CA ARG A 223 -11.06 -14.86 17.66
C ARG A 223 -9.53 -14.74 17.54
N GLU A 224 -8.87 -15.85 17.24
CA GLU A 224 -7.40 -15.93 17.13
C GLU A 224 -6.95 -15.24 15.85
N ALA A 225 -7.54 -15.58 14.71
CA ALA A 225 -7.29 -14.94 13.44
C ALA A 225 -7.58 -13.43 13.45
N ALA A 226 -8.64 -13.00 14.15
CA ALA A 226 -9.00 -11.59 14.27
C ALA A 226 -7.89 -10.76 14.91
N THR A 227 -7.23 -11.27 15.94
CA THR A 227 -6.12 -10.55 16.59
C THR A 227 -4.93 -10.38 15.63
N LEU A 228 -4.56 -11.45 14.92
CA LEU A 228 -3.48 -11.43 13.93
C LEU A 228 -3.81 -10.51 12.75
N THR A 229 -5.05 -10.54 12.29
CA THR A 229 -5.54 -9.68 11.21
C THR A 229 -5.42 -8.20 11.58
N ILE A 230 -5.81 -7.82 12.79
CA ILE A 230 -5.72 -6.42 13.24
C ILE A 230 -4.25 -5.99 13.36
N ILE A 231 -3.39 -6.86 13.89
CA ILE A 231 -1.95 -6.59 13.93
C ILE A 231 -1.44 -6.33 12.50
N GLY A 232 -1.80 -7.17 11.54
CA GLY A 232 -1.40 -6.99 10.14
C GLY A 232 -2.01 -5.75 9.49
N MET A 233 -3.26 -5.40 9.81
CA MET A 233 -3.89 -4.17 9.34
C MET A 233 -3.20 -2.90 9.85
N VAL A 234 -2.64 -2.94 11.03
CA VAL A 234 -1.96 -1.77 11.66
C VAL A 234 -0.48 -1.72 11.32
N MET A 235 0.22 -2.86 11.43
CA MET A 235 1.69 -2.96 11.30
C MET A 235 2.18 -3.38 9.92
N GLY A 236 1.27 -3.71 9.02
CA GLY A 236 1.59 -4.14 7.67
C GLY A 236 1.52 -5.65 7.45
N LEU A 237 1.33 -6.01 6.18
CA LEU A 237 1.13 -7.40 5.75
C LEU A 237 2.37 -8.27 5.99
N THR A 238 3.56 -7.74 5.86
CA THR A 238 4.81 -8.49 6.08
C THR A 238 4.90 -9.02 7.50
N TYR A 239 4.58 -8.19 8.48
CA TYR A 239 4.60 -8.58 9.89
C TYR A 239 3.41 -9.47 10.26
N GLY A 240 2.17 -9.00 9.98
CA GLY A 240 0.96 -9.75 10.28
C GLY A 240 0.85 -11.07 9.50
N GLY A 241 1.30 -11.07 8.23
CA GLY A 241 1.36 -12.25 7.40
C GLY A 241 2.35 -13.30 7.93
N GLY A 242 3.48 -12.88 8.46
CA GLY A 242 4.44 -13.77 9.12
C GLY A 242 3.83 -14.53 10.31
N LEU A 243 3.07 -13.82 11.14
CA LEU A 243 2.34 -14.41 12.26
C LEU A 243 1.25 -15.39 11.78
N ILE A 244 0.48 -15.01 10.76
CA ILE A 244 -0.56 -15.89 10.20
C ILE A 244 0.05 -17.14 9.57
N ILE A 245 1.20 -17.04 8.88
CA ILE A 245 1.93 -18.22 8.35
C ILE A 245 2.27 -19.18 9.48
N GLN A 246 2.77 -18.68 10.60
CA GLN A 246 3.14 -19.50 11.76
C GLN A 246 1.92 -20.21 12.33
N GLU A 247 0.82 -19.50 12.57
CA GLU A 247 -0.41 -20.04 13.15
C GLU A 247 -1.18 -20.95 12.19
N SER A 248 -1.13 -20.68 10.88
CA SER A 248 -1.68 -21.58 9.86
C SER A 248 -0.95 -22.94 9.84
N ARG A 249 0.39 -22.93 9.99
CA ARG A 249 1.18 -24.16 10.02
C ARG A 249 1.03 -24.96 11.31
N SER A 250 0.70 -24.32 12.41
CA SER A 250 0.41 -24.99 13.70
C SER A 250 -0.98 -25.62 13.77
N GLY A 251 -1.85 -25.28 12.80
CA GLY A 251 -3.24 -25.75 12.77
C GLY A 251 -4.17 -25.07 13.78
N THR A 252 -3.73 -23.99 14.41
CA THR A 252 -4.53 -23.22 15.40
C THR A 252 -5.58 -22.35 14.73
N VAL A 253 -5.39 -21.97 13.47
CA VAL A 253 -6.30 -21.10 12.70
C VAL A 253 -6.87 -21.89 11.51
N GLU A 254 -8.19 -21.86 11.34
CA GLU A 254 -8.85 -22.51 10.23
C GLU A 254 -8.49 -21.90 8.88
N ALA A 255 -8.41 -22.71 7.83
CA ALA A 255 -8.05 -22.26 6.47
C ALA A 255 -8.96 -21.14 5.96
N ARG A 256 -10.26 -21.17 6.32
CA ARG A 256 -11.23 -20.12 6.00
C ARG A 256 -10.85 -18.79 6.65
N ASP A 257 -10.42 -18.81 7.90
CA ASP A 257 -10.04 -17.62 8.66
C ASP A 257 -8.72 -17.06 8.12
N VAL A 258 -7.76 -17.92 7.77
CA VAL A 258 -6.51 -17.54 7.10
C VAL A 258 -6.82 -16.83 5.77
N PHE A 259 -7.72 -17.40 4.96
CA PHE A 259 -8.13 -16.81 3.69
C PHE A 259 -8.77 -15.42 3.88
N ALA A 260 -9.74 -15.30 4.79
CA ALA A 260 -10.43 -14.06 5.06
C ALA A 260 -9.48 -12.98 5.59
N SER A 261 -8.60 -13.35 6.53
CA SER A 261 -7.61 -12.48 7.14
C SER A 261 -6.60 -11.95 6.11
N LEU A 262 -6.03 -12.82 5.30
CA LEU A 262 -5.05 -12.44 4.28
C LEU A 262 -5.68 -11.62 3.16
N THR A 263 -6.92 -11.92 2.77
CA THR A 263 -7.63 -11.12 1.78
C THR A 263 -7.95 -9.73 2.32
N LEU A 264 -8.38 -9.64 3.58
CA LEU A 264 -8.63 -8.34 4.22
C LEU A 264 -7.34 -7.53 4.37
N MET A 265 -6.28 -8.13 4.88
CA MET A 265 -4.97 -7.47 4.97
C MET A 265 -4.41 -7.10 3.60
N GLY A 266 -4.59 -7.95 2.59
CA GLY A 266 -4.18 -7.65 1.22
C GLY A 266 -4.82 -6.37 0.68
N LEU A 267 -6.09 -6.13 0.98
CA LEU A 267 -6.82 -4.93 0.55
C LEU A 267 -6.56 -3.73 1.47
N THR A 268 -6.33 -3.97 2.78
CA THR A 268 -6.21 -2.90 3.76
C THR A 268 -5.26 -3.26 4.91
N HIS A 269 -3.99 -2.99 4.72
CA HIS A 269 -2.93 -3.08 5.74
C HIS A 269 -2.24 -1.73 5.90
N SER A 270 -1.34 -1.62 6.86
CA SER A 270 -0.61 -0.39 7.21
C SER A 270 -1.54 0.83 7.29
N LEU A 271 -2.70 0.66 7.94
CA LEU A 271 -3.76 1.67 7.97
C LEU A 271 -3.30 3.05 8.45
N ILE A 272 -2.26 3.10 9.25
CA ILE A 272 -1.76 4.36 9.82
C ILE A 272 -0.59 4.88 9.01
N GLU A 273 0.47 4.08 8.86
CA GLU A 273 1.70 4.49 8.20
C GLU A 273 1.45 4.90 6.74
N ASP A 274 0.88 4.00 5.94
CA ASP A 274 0.66 4.25 4.52
C ASP A 274 -0.37 5.37 4.28
N THR A 275 -1.40 5.48 5.14
CA THR A 275 -2.37 6.56 5.05
C THR A 275 -1.71 7.91 5.30
N LEU A 276 -0.89 8.03 6.35
CA LEU A 276 -0.14 9.25 6.64
C LEU A 276 0.84 9.59 5.53
N LEU A 277 1.54 8.59 5.00
CA LEU A 277 2.47 8.76 3.89
C LEU A 277 1.78 9.37 2.67
N LEU A 278 0.59 8.90 2.30
CA LEU A 278 -0.12 9.40 1.11
C LEU A 278 -0.89 10.70 1.37
N THR A 279 -1.25 11.03 2.62
CA THR A 279 -1.76 12.39 2.91
C THR A 279 -0.71 13.47 2.63
N MET A 280 0.56 13.14 2.74
CA MET A 280 1.64 14.10 2.48
C MET A 280 1.74 14.51 1.00
N ILE A 281 1.29 13.69 0.06
CA ILE A 281 1.20 14.06 -1.36
C ILE A 281 -0.14 14.68 -1.74
N GLY A 282 -1.02 14.94 -0.77
CA GLY A 282 -2.29 15.62 -0.95
C GLY A 282 -3.51 14.70 -1.05
N ALA A 283 -3.38 13.40 -0.81
CA ALA A 283 -4.51 12.48 -0.82
C ALA A 283 -5.45 12.71 0.37
N HIS A 284 -6.76 12.66 0.14
CA HIS A 284 -7.77 12.91 1.15
C HIS A 284 -8.21 11.63 1.87
N LEU A 285 -8.41 11.69 3.19
CA LEU A 285 -8.77 10.55 4.04
C LEU A 285 -10.05 9.83 3.63
N SER A 286 -11.00 10.51 2.94
CA SER A 286 -12.24 9.88 2.48
C SER A 286 -12.00 8.67 1.58
N GLY A 287 -10.98 8.74 0.69
CA GLY A 287 -10.61 7.64 -0.19
C GLY A 287 -9.62 6.68 0.46
N ILE A 288 -8.45 7.21 0.88
CA ILE A 288 -7.32 6.40 1.31
C ILE A 288 -7.53 5.64 2.62
N LEU A 289 -8.44 6.10 3.48
CA LEU A 289 -8.76 5.46 4.75
C LEU A 289 -10.20 4.91 4.76
N TRP A 290 -11.20 5.80 4.69
CA TRP A 290 -12.59 5.40 4.95
C TRP A 290 -13.18 4.54 3.85
N ALA A 291 -13.07 4.97 2.59
CA ALA A 291 -13.60 4.17 1.48
C ALA A 291 -12.83 2.88 1.31
N ARG A 292 -11.48 2.89 1.45
CA ARG A 292 -10.65 1.69 1.40
C ARG A 292 -11.04 0.69 2.50
N LEU A 293 -11.20 1.14 3.74
CA LEU A 293 -11.60 0.27 4.85
C LEU A 293 -12.98 -0.33 4.62
N LEU A 294 -13.97 0.50 4.30
CA LEU A 294 -15.35 0.05 4.04
C LEU A 294 -15.41 -0.95 2.89
N PHE A 295 -14.75 -0.62 1.76
CA PHE A 295 -14.70 -1.49 0.59
C PHE A 295 -14.07 -2.84 0.91
N SER A 296 -12.94 -2.85 1.62
CA SER A 296 -12.25 -4.08 2.02
C SER A 296 -13.12 -4.98 2.89
N LEU A 297 -13.83 -4.38 3.85
CA LEU A 297 -14.77 -5.11 4.71
C LEU A 297 -15.93 -5.70 3.90
N LEU A 298 -16.49 -4.94 2.96
CA LEU A 298 -17.60 -5.39 2.11
C LEU A 298 -17.17 -6.53 1.17
N VAL A 299 -16.00 -6.40 0.54
CA VAL A 299 -15.44 -7.44 -0.35
C VAL A 299 -15.23 -8.73 0.43
N VAL A 300 -14.57 -8.66 1.59
CA VAL A 300 -14.31 -9.86 2.40
C VAL A 300 -15.60 -10.45 2.95
N ALA A 301 -16.57 -9.63 3.41
CA ALA A 301 -17.89 -10.10 3.82
C ALA A 301 -18.61 -10.85 2.71
N GLY A 302 -18.55 -10.32 1.49
CA GLY A 302 -19.11 -10.98 0.30
C GLY A 302 -18.43 -12.31 0.01
N LEU A 303 -17.10 -12.32 -0.05
CA LEU A 303 -16.33 -13.52 -0.31
C LEU A 303 -16.57 -14.62 0.72
N VAL A 304 -16.53 -14.29 2.02
CA VAL A 304 -16.76 -15.26 3.11
C VAL A 304 -18.17 -15.84 3.08
N ARG A 305 -19.18 -15.06 2.69
CA ARG A 305 -20.57 -15.53 2.55
C ARG A 305 -20.77 -16.36 1.28
N LEU A 306 -20.01 -16.11 0.22
CA LEU A 306 -20.11 -16.87 -1.02
C LEU A 306 -19.34 -18.20 -0.95
N LEU A 307 -18.31 -18.32 -0.11
CA LEU A 307 -17.51 -19.54 0.02
C LEU A 307 -18.35 -20.83 0.21
N PRO A 308 -19.37 -20.87 1.11
CA PRO A 308 -20.16 -22.07 1.31
C PRO A 308 -21.09 -22.43 0.13
N LEU A 309 -21.35 -21.46 -0.76
CA LEU A 309 -22.24 -21.62 -1.92
C LEU A 309 -21.47 -22.14 -3.16
N LEU A 310 -20.16 -22.12 -3.11
CA LEU A 310 -19.30 -22.54 -4.21
C LEU A 310 -19.00 -24.06 -4.13
N PRO A 311 -18.90 -24.76 -5.27
CA PRO A 311 -18.48 -26.16 -5.28
C PRO A 311 -17.11 -26.33 -4.60
N GLY A 312 -16.99 -27.32 -3.69
CA GLY A 312 -15.76 -27.55 -2.93
C GLY A 312 -14.50 -27.69 -3.81
N GLY A 313 -14.62 -28.36 -4.95
CA GLY A 313 -13.53 -28.47 -5.92
C GLY A 313 -13.08 -27.10 -6.47
N PHE A 314 -14.00 -26.21 -6.79
CA PHE A 314 -13.68 -24.86 -7.24
C PHE A 314 -12.96 -24.06 -6.15
N VAL A 315 -13.46 -24.12 -4.91
CA VAL A 315 -12.86 -23.44 -3.76
C VAL A 315 -11.42 -23.90 -3.54
N HIS A 316 -11.19 -25.23 -3.48
CA HIS A 316 -9.84 -25.76 -3.32
C HIS A 316 -8.90 -25.41 -4.48
N HIS A 317 -9.39 -25.44 -5.72
CA HIS A 317 -8.54 -25.16 -6.88
C HIS A 317 -8.26 -23.69 -7.13
N THR A 318 -9.14 -22.78 -6.67
CA THR A 318 -9.07 -21.35 -7.04
C THR A 318 -8.61 -20.46 -5.89
N LEU A 319 -8.94 -20.80 -4.64
CA LEU A 319 -8.75 -19.93 -3.49
C LEU A 319 -7.61 -20.41 -2.57
N PHE A 320 -7.41 -21.71 -2.43
CA PHE A 320 -6.40 -22.30 -1.55
C PHE A 320 -5.23 -22.88 -2.34
N ALA A 321 -4.01 -22.72 -1.83
CA ALA A 321 -2.84 -23.39 -2.37
C ALA A 321 -2.94 -24.90 -2.07
N LYS A 322 -2.43 -25.75 -2.98
CA LYS A 322 -2.34 -27.19 -2.71
C LYS A 322 -1.43 -27.42 -1.50
N GLU A 323 -1.89 -28.23 -0.54
CA GLU A 323 -1.02 -28.79 0.49
C GLU A 323 0.11 -29.55 -0.21
N GLY A 324 1.35 -29.06 -0.10
CA GLY A 324 2.51 -29.77 -0.62
C GLY A 324 3.22 -29.15 -1.83
N GLU A 325 2.88 -27.95 -2.31
CA GLU A 325 3.82 -27.23 -3.19
C GLU A 325 5.00 -26.72 -2.33
N PRO A 326 6.21 -27.34 -2.44
CA PRO A 326 7.36 -26.87 -1.68
C PRO A 326 7.66 -25.45 -2.13
N SER A 327 7.82 -24.52 -1.18
CA SER A 327 8.56 -23.29 -1.44
C SER A 327 9.88 -23.71 -2.14
N ALA A 328 10.08 -23.25 -3.38
CA ALA A 328 11.33 -23.43 -4.10
C ALA A 328 12.44 -22.62 -3.41
N ASP A 329 12.77 -23.03 -2.20
CA ASP A 329 13.92 -22.50 -1.46
C ASP A 329 14.34 -23.51 -0.41
N ARG A 330 14.83 -24.66 -0.87
CA ARG A 330 15.77 -25.49 -0.14
C ARG A 330 17.05 -25.55 -0.94
N GLY A 331 17.95 -24.61 -0.68
CA GLY A 331 19.35 -24.73 -1.07
C GLY A 331 19.84 -23.60 -1.97
N ALA A 332 20.41 -22.59 -1.41
CA ALA A 332 21.71 -22.01 -1.76
C ALA A 332 22.15 -21.13 -0.57
#